data_f9238b899aa304ab9a87985736929f15
#
_entry.id   f9238b899aa304ab9a87985736929f15
#
_cell.length_a   1.000
_cell.length_b   1.000
_cell.length_c   1.000
_cell.angle_alpha   90.00
_cell.angle_beta   90.00
_cell.angle_gamma   90.00
#
_symmetry.space_group_name_H-M   'P 1'
#
loop_
_entity.id
_entity.type
_entity.pdbx_description
1 polymer ?
#
loop_
_entity_poly.entity_id
_entity_poly.type
_entity_poly.pdbx_seq_one_letter_code
_entity_poly.pdbx_strand_id
1 'polypeptide(L)'
;MKRSIPWGTLLMLLSLLLILQGCLGIGDNSQKGNTITTNSNGNHVNIVQNLFKGKIYFTIDHNLWVTDGKNNTREIMTGGNVYDPAISPNGKWIVVSARNKNSSDIAIMPVSGGKRHNLLNGSGSYYNDAGFIKSSNHWFAQPAWSLDSSHILFLSDIEKEDWYIATGINAPLLDLQVFSIPFNNPSAKPQDIAYASFGDGGDRDPSYRPGHPTEIVYTHYAYDTATHTQQVIQIFLEDANAIANHPGVFHPGLPGYDPGIAITDPKDQNLQPAFSPDGNAIVYVRRESPSQMGLYVMPVPEGVTVNPNDPKTEQQALLPYKKSSHLLSGQYVSQPTWSRDGKQIAYISYSNNEFDLWLANVAFNAKTGTYSLQGNPVQLTTGGIDGNSHPFWTS
;
A
#
# COMPACT_ATOMS: atom_id res chain seq x y z
N MET A 1 -74.36 1.01 -28.03
CA MET A 1 -73.46 2.03 -27.42
C MET A 1 -72.05 1.61 -27.56
N LYS A 2 -71.28 2.10 -28.52
CA LYS A 2 -69.85 1.85 -28.68
C LYS A 2 -69.09 2.90 -27.86
N ARG A 3 -68.39 2.51 -26.80
CA ARG A 3 -67.48 3.40 -26.07
C ARG A 3 -66.12 3.45 -26.81
N SER A 4 -65.79 4.57 -27.37
CA SER A 4 -64.47 4.89 -27.93
C SER A 4 -63.51 5.20 -26.81
N ILE A 5 -62.40 4.49 -26.77
CA ILE A 5 -61.26 4.78 -25.87
C ILE A 5 -60.55 6.03 -26.41
N PRO A 6 -60.30 7.06 -25.60
CA PRO A 6 -59.65 8.27 -26.07
C PRO A 6 -58.18 8.01 -26.41
N TRP A 7 -57.73 8.48 -27.55
CA TRP A 7 -56.38 8.32 -28.10
C TRP A 7 -55.23 8.77 -27.19
N GLY A 8 -55.53 9.60 -26.19
CA GLY A 8 -54.53 10.04 -25.19
C GLY A 8 -53.99 8.97 -24.27
N THR A 9 -54.76 7.93 -23.95
CA THR A 9 -54.36 6.83 -23.09
C THR A 9 -53.49 5.80 -23.82
N LEU A 10 -53.61 5.71 -25.14
CA LEU A 10 -52.78 4.81 -25.96
C LEU A 10 -51.35 5.35 -26.16
N LEU A 11 -51.19 6.67 -26.22
CA LEU A 11 -49.89 7.32 -26.33
C LEU A 11 -49.09 7.28 -25.01
N MET A 12 -49.77 7.31 -23.86
CA MET A 12 -49.09 7.18 -22.55
C MET A 12 -48.62 5.76 -22.28
N LEU A 13 -49.34 4.73 -22.74
CA LEU A 13 -48.92 3.33 -22.62
C LEU A 13 -47.76 2.99 -23.58
N LEU A 14 -47.69 3.61 -24.74
CA LEU A 14 -46.55 3.42 -25.67
C LEU A 14 -45.28 4.14 -25.17
N SER A 15 -45.41 5.29 -24.50
CA SER A 15 -44.26 5.99 -23.93
C SER A 15 -43.70 5.28 -22.69
N LEU A 16 -44.54 4.59 -21.91
CA LEU A 16 -44.09 3.78 -20.78
C LEU A 16 -43.37 2.51 -21.24
N LEU A 17 -43.74 1.93 -22.37
CA LEU A 17 -43.05 0.76 -22.95
C LEU A 17 -41.70 1.12 -23.58
N LEU A 18 -41.50 2.35 -24.06
CA LEU A 18 -40.24 2.83 -24.59
C LEU A 18 -39.22 3.21 -23.49
N ILE A 19 -39.69 3.58 -22.27
CA ILE A 19 -38.82 3.85 -21.13
C ILE A 19 -38.33 2.53 -20.47
N LEU A 20 -39.09 1.44 -20.58
CA LEU A 20 -38.67 0.12 -20.09
C LEU A 20 -37.69 -0.60 -21.02
N GLN A 21 -37.58 -0.21 -22.29
CA GLN A 21 -36.55 -0.77 -23.21
C GLN A 21 -35.21 -0.04 -23.16
N GLY A 22 -35.14 1.14 -22.54
CA GLY A 22 -33.90 1.89 -22.35
C GLY A 22 -33.00 1.38 -21.21
N CYS A 23 -33.48 0.48 -20.35
CA CYS A 23 -32.69 -0.11 -19.23
C CYS A 23 -32.25 -1.57 -19.46
N LEU A 24 -32.46 -2.12 -20.65
CA LEU A 24 -32.10 -3.50 -21.01
C LEU A 24 -30.95 -3.57 -22.03
N GLY A 25 -30.04 -2.63 -21.99
CA GLY A 25 -28.91 -2.57 -22.91
C GLY A 25 -27.59 -2.14 -22.30
N ILE A 26 -27.37 -2.36 -20.99
CA ILE A 26 -26.03 -2.50 -20.48
C ILE A 26 -25.65 -3.94 -20.82
N GLY A 27 -25.02 -4.12 -21.97
CA GLY A 27 -24.37 -5.37 -22.29
C GLY A 27 -23.44 -5.69 -21.13
N ASP A 28 -23.77 -6.76 -20.42
CA ASP A 28 -22.93 -7.37 -19.40
C ASP A 28 -21.66 -7.87 -20.09
N ASN A 29 -20.71 -6.96 -20.29
CA ASN A 29 -19.34 -7.26 -20.70
C ASN A 29 -18.53 -7.76 -19.51
N SER A 30 -19.17 -8.39 -18.51
CA SER A 30 -18.48 -9.15 -17.51
C SER A 30 -17.81 -10.33 -18.22
N GLN A 31 -16.55 -10.15 -18.58
CA GLN A 31 -15.71 -11.29 -18.95
C GLN A 31 -15.80 -12.27 -17.78
N LYS A 32 -16.43 -13.42 -18.02
CA LYS A 32 -16.54 -14.46 -16.98
C LYS A 32 -15.13 -14.87 -16.57
N GLY A 33 -14.72 -14.45 -15.39
CA GLY A 33 -13.50 -14.94 -14.79
C GLY A 33 -13.61 -16.42 -14.41
N ASN A 34 -12.49 -17.08 -14.22
CA ASN A 34 -12.48 -18.43 -13.68
C ASN A 34 -12.58 -18.36 -12.15
N THR A 35 -13.53 -19.08 -11.60
CA THR A 35 -13.63 -19.28 -10.14
C THR A 35 -12.36 -19.96 -9.64
N ILE A 36 -11.70 -19.36 -8.65
CA ILE A 36 -10.47 -19.89 -8.06
C ILE A 36 -10.70 -20.47 -6.67
N THR A 37 -11.63 -19.88 -5.91
CA THR A 37 -11.98 -20.33 -4.56
C THR A 37 -13.29 -19.71 -4.11
N THR A 38 -13.74 -20.11 -2.91
CA THR A 38 -14.82 -19.44 -2.18
C THR A 38 -14.22 -18.83 -0.92
N ASN A 39 -14.44 -17.54 -0.67
CA ASN A 39 -13.97 -16.87 0.53
C ASN A 39 -14.81 -17.20 1.78
N SER A 40 -14.38 -16.75 2.96
CA SER A 40 -15.05 -17.02 4.25
C SER A 40 -16.48 -16.48 4.32
N ASN A 41 -16.84 -15.50 3.49
CA ASN A 41 -18.19 -14.97 3.36
C ASN A 41 -19.09 -15.82 2.44
N GLY A 42 -18.55 -16.90 1.87
CA GLY A 42 -19.28 -17.78 0.96
C GLY A 42 -19.36 -17.29 -0.50
N ASN A 43 -18.66 -16.19 -0.83
CA ASN A 43 -18.64 -15.67 -2.19
C ASN A 43 -17.62 -16.41 -3.05
N HIS A 44 -17.95 -16.62 -4.32
CA HIS A 44 -17.02 -17.18 -5.29
C HIS A 44 -16.06 -16.11 -5.80
N VAL A 45 -14.77 -16.26 -5.48
CA VAL A 45 -13.73 -15.37 -5.97
C VAL A 45 -13.30 -15.81 -7.37
N ASN A 46 -13.39 -14.89 -8.32
CA ASN A 46 -13.05 -15.13 -9.71
C ASN A 46 -11.95 -14.17 -10.18
N ILE A 47 -11.17 -14.58 -11.18
CA ILE A 47 -10.16 -13.75 -11.83
C ILE A 47 -10.42 -13.71 -13.33
N VAL A 48 -10.37 -12.49 -13.88
CA VAL A 48 -10.40 -12.26 -15.33
C VAL A 48 -9.00 -12.46 -15.91
N GLN A 49 -8.90 -13.19 -17.00
CA GLN A 49 -7.64 -13.60 -17.60
C GLN A 49 -7.21 -12.67 -18.72
N ASN A 50 -5.90 -12.75 -19.09
CA ASN A 50 -5.29 -12.07 -20.23
C ASN A 50 -5.35 -10.52 -20.16
N LEU A 51 -5.48 -9.95 -18.96
CA LEU A 51 -5.52 -8.50 -18.78
C LEU A 51 -4.14 -7.88 -18.47
N PHE A 52 -3.17 -8.69 -18.01
CA PHE A 52 -1.87 -8.19 -17.57
C PHE A 52 -0.75 -9.20 -17.85
N LYS A 53 0.49 -8.75 -17.68
CA LYS A 53 1.70 -9.59 -17.77
C LYS A 53 2.40 -9.66 -16.42
N GLY A 54 3.15 -10.75 -16.19
CA GLY A 54 3.85 -11.00 -14.93
C GLY A 54 2.97 -11.73 -13.93
N LYS A 55 3.23 -11.54 -12.65
CA LYS A 55 2.49 -12.20 -11.55
C LYS A 55 2.04 -11.17 -10.54
N ILE A 56 0.80 -11.28 -10.08
CA ILE A 56 0.26 -10.50 -8.99
C ILE A 56 0.06 -11.43 -7.79
N TYR A 57 0.61 -11.04 -6.65
CA TYR A 57 0.44 -11.68 -5.34
C TYR A 57 -0.57 -10.86 -4.55
N PHE A 58 -1.52 -11.52 -3.91
CA PHE A 58 -2.60 -10.90 -3.14
C PHE A 58 -3.15 -11.89 -2.11
N THR A 59 -4.01 -11.46 -1.22
CA THR A 59 -4.58 -12.35 -0.19
C THR A 59 -6.09 -12.50 -0.32
N ILE A 60 -6.57 -13.70 0.01
CA ILE A 60 -7.98 -14.05 0.17
C ILE A 60 -8.09 -14.79 1.51
N ASP A 61 -8.94 -14.32 2.40
CA ASP A 61 -9.07 -14.86 3.77
C ASP A 61 -7.72 -14.98 4.48
N HIS A 62 -6.85 -13.99 4.22
CA HIS A 62 -5.49 -13.91 4.76
C HIS A 62 -4.59 -15.10 4.41
N ASN A 63 -4.90 -15.81 3.33
CA ASN A 63 -4.01 -16.76 2.67
C ASN A 63 -3.40 -16.11 1.42
N LEU A 64 -2.15 -16.44 1.14
CA LEU A 64 -1.43 -15.83 0.02
C LEU A 64 -1.71 -16.58 -1.28
N TRP A 65 -2.14 -15.84 -2.27
CA TRP A 65 -2.43 -16.29 -3.63
C TRP A 65 -1.51 -15.62 -4.63
N VAL A 66 -1.28 -16.29 -5.75
CA VAL A 66 -0.59 -15.74 -6.92
C VAL A 66 -1.37 -16.04 -8.18
N THR A 67 -1.42 -15.07 -9.08
CA THR A 67 -1.95 -15.22 -10.45
C THR A 67 -0.96 -14.70 -11.47
N ASP A 68 -0.84 -15.39 -12.63
CA ASP A 68 -0.04 -14.92 -13.77
C ASP A 68 -0.91 -14.25 -14.85
N GLY A 69 -2.19 -14.00 -14.55
CA GLY A 69 -3.14 -13.40 -15.47
C GLY A 69 -3.56 -14.31 -16.63
N LYS A 70 -3.10 -15.57 -16.64
CA LYS A 70 -3.52 -16.58 -17.62
C LYS A 70 -4.43 -17.60 -16.93
N ASN A 71 -3.97 -18.83 -16.75
CA ASN A 71 -4.73 -19.90 -16.09
C ASN A 71 -4.07 -20.39 -14.80
N ASN A 72 -2.93 -19.82 -14.41
CA ASN A 72 -2.16 -20.28 -13.27
C ASN A 72 -2.44 -19.39 -12.06
N THR A 73 -3.57 -19.59 -11.44
CA THR A 73 -3.88 -18.99 -10.14
C THR A 73 -3.88 -20.09 -9.09
N ARG A 74 -3.14 -19.87 -8.01
CA ARG A 74 -3.02 -20.85 -6.94
C ARG A 74 -2.73 -20.18 -5.59
N GLU A 75 -3.18 -20.83 -4.56
CA GLU A 75 -2.76 -20.53 -3.20
C GLU A 75 -1.33 -21.03 -3.00
N ILE A 76 -0.49 -20.22 -2.36
CA ILE A 76 0.93 -20.53 -2.14
C ILE A 76 1.35 -20.52 -0.68
N MET A 77 0.55 -19.92 0.19
CA MET A 77 0.77 -19.91 1.62
C MET A 77 -0.57 -20.02 2.34
N THR A 78 -0.74 -21.12 3.06
CA THR A 78 -1.93 -21.45 3.87
C THR A 78 -1.68 -21.14 5.35
N GLY A 79 -2.71 -21.21 6.15
CA GLY A 79 -2.65 -21.08 7.61
C GLY A 79 -3.06 -19.72 8.12
N GLY A 80 -3.58 -18.86 7.23
CA GLY A 80 -4.22 -17.59 7.56
C GLY A 80 -3.29 -16.51 8.11
N ASN A 81 -3.85 -15.33 8.31
CA ASN A 81 -3.20 -14.17 8.93
C ASN A 81 -1.92 -13.68 8.22
N VAL A 82 -1.85 -13.89 6.90
CA VAL A 82 -0.76 -13.42 6.03
C VAL A 82 -1.16 -12.12 5.34
N TYR A 83 -0.26 -11.13 5.37
CA TYR A 83 -0.49 -9.78 4.84
C TYR A 83 0.77 -9.27 4.11
N ASP A 84 0.56 -8.32 3.22
CA ASP A 84 1.60 -7.50 2.61
C ASP A 84 2.76 -8.31 2.02
N PRO A 85 2.48 -9.17 1.03
CA PRO A 85 3.54 -9.95 0.39
C PRO A 85 4.50 -9.04 -0.39
N ALA A 86 5.79 -9.31 -0.30
CA ALA A 86 6.80 -8.71 -1.16
C ALA A 86 7.78 -9.76 -1.67
N ILE A 87 8.09 -9.69 -2.97
CA ILE A 87 9.00 -10.62 -3.63
C ILE A 87 10.37 -9.98 -3.72
N SER A 88 11.41 -10.73 -3.33
CA SER A 88 12.79 -10.24 -3.44
C SER A 88 13.16 -9.93 -4.90
N PRO A 89 13.91 -8.86 -5.19
CA PRO A 89 14.33 -8.52 -6.55
C PRO A 89 15.07 -9.63 -7.30
N ASN A 90 15.77 -10.51 -6.58
CA ASN A 90 16.40 -11.69 -7.16
C ASN A 90 15.42 -12.84 -7.50
N GLY A 91 14.11 -12.66 -7.21
CA GLY A 91 13.04 -13.62 -7.50
C GLY A 91 13.05 -14.91 -6.67
N LYS A 92 13.83 -14.99 -5.59
CA LYS A 92 14.00 -16.24 -4.82
C LYS A 92 13.09 -16.35 -3.61
N TRP A 93 12.72 -15.22 -2.98
CA TRP A 93 12.05 -15.18 -1.69
C TRP A 93 10.75 -14.40 -1.72
N ILE A 94 9.80 -14.84 -0.93
CA ILE A 94 8.60 -14.10 -0.56
C ILE A 94 8.76 -13.73 0.92
N VAL A 95 8.56 -12.47 1.24
CA VAL A 95 8.42 -11.99 2.62
C VAL A 95 6.97 -11.55 2.85
N VAL A 96 6.44 -11.77 4.05
CA VAL A 96 5.08 -11.39 4.46
C VAL A 96 5.07 -10.96 5.92
N SER A 97 4.08 -10.18 6.29
CA SER A 97 3.66 -10.01 7.68
C SER A 97 2.71 -11.16 8.05
N ALA A 98 2.96 -11.83 9.16
CA ALA A 98 2.12 -12.91 9.67
C ALA A 98 1.56 -12.49 11.03
N ARG A 99 0.25 -12.18 11.11
CA ARG A 99 -0.39 -11.66 12.32
C ARG A 99 -0.76 -12.78 13.27
N ASN A 100 -0.46 -12.56 14.53
CA ASN A 100 -0.89 -13.35 15.68
C ASN A 100 -1.95 -12.57 16.48
N LYS A 101 -2.43 -13.11 17.59
CA LYS A 101 -3.45 -12.44 18.41
C LYS A 101 -3.01 -11.08 18.94
N ASN A 102 -1.76 -10.97 19.42
CA ASN A 102 -1.24 -9.78 20.11
C ASN A 102 0.09 -9.29 19.52
N SER A 103 0.52 -9.84 18.40
CA SER A 103 1.81 -9.55 17.76
C SER A 103 1.75 -9.89 16.28
N SER A 104 2.80 -9.55 15.54
CA SER A 104 2.99 -10.10 14.20
C SER A 104 4.45 -10.44 13.96
N ASP A 105 4.69 -11.35 13.04
CA ASP A 105 6.00 -11.83 12.65
C ASP A 105 6.35 -11.35 11.24
N ILE A 106 7.63 -11.18 10.91
CA ILE A 106 8.08 -11.18 9.53
C ILE A 106 8.43 -12.62 9.15
N ALA A 107 7.72 -13.17 8.19
CA ALA A 107 7.90 -14.53 7.74
C ALA A 107 8.34 -14.59 6.28
N ILE A 108 9.13 -15.60 5.94
CA ILE A 108 9.64 -15.82 4.59
C ILE A 108 9.41 -17.24 4.11
N MET A 109 9.37 -17.40 2.78
CA MET A 109 9.41 -18.69 2.10
C MET A 109 10.03 -18.55 0.69
N PRO A 110 10.58 -19.63 0.11
CA PRO A 110 11.01 -19.60 -1.29
C PRO A 110 9.84 -19.37 -2.24
N VAL A 111 10.04 -18.60 -3.33
CA VAL A 111 9.03 -18.40 -4.39
C VAL A 111 8.65 -19.73 -5.08
N SER A 112 9.59 -20.68 -5.11
CA SER A 112 9.34 -22.04 -5.62
C SER A 112 8.38 -22.87 -4.78
N GLY A 113 7.99 -22.37 -3.60
CA GLY A 113 7.24 -23.11 -2.61
C GLY A 113 8.14 -23.70 -1.51
N GLY A 114 7.55 -24.23 -0.47
CA GLY A 114 8.25 -24.81 0.66
C GLY A 114 7.70 -24.36 2.01
N LYS A 115 8.44 -24.69 3.07
CA LYS A 115 8.01 -24.33 4.43
C LYS A 115 8.27 -22.84 4.71
N ARG A 116 7.24 -22.15 5.21
CA ARG A 116 7.35 -20.82 5.80
C ARG A 116 8.16 -20.90 7.10
N HIS A 117 9.01 -19.93 7.36
CA HIS A 117 9.68 -19.75 8.64
C HIS A 117 9.74 -18.24 9.00
N ASN A 118 9.77 -17.95 10.28
CA ASN A 118 9.85 -16.58 10.75
C ASN A 118 11.29 -16.08 10.65
N LEU A 119 11.44 -14.89 10.11
CA LEU A 119 12.68 -14.11 10.12
C LEU A 119 12.76 -13.29 11.41
N LEU A 120 11.65 -12.67 11.80
CA LEU A 120 11.46 -11.98 13.07
C LEU A 120 10.23 -12.54 13.77
N ASN A 121 10.33 -12.71 15.09
CA ASN A 121 9.20 -13.12 15.92
C ASN A 121 8.74 -11.93 16.76
N GLY A 122 7.45 -11.58 16.64
CA GLY A 122 6.84 -10.48 17.37
C GLY A 122 6.47 -10.84 18.80
N SER A 123 6.35 -12.13 19.13
CA SER A 123 6.09 -12.56 20.50
C SER A 123 7.38 -13.02 21.18
N GLY A 124 7.61 -12.54 22.38
CA GLY A 124 8.79 -12.88 23.15
C GLY A 124 8.52 -12.80 24.65
N SER A 125 9.59 -12.97 25.42
CA SER A 125 9.59 -12.75 26.86
C SER A 125 10.92 -12.17 27.31
N TYR A 126 10.89 -11.34 28.33
CA TYR A 126 12.05 -10.73 28.96
C TYR A 126 11.92 -10.79 30.47
N TYR A 127 13.05 -10.64 31.17
CA TYR A 127 13.07 -10.47 32.62
C TYR A 127 13.09 -8.97 32.94
N ASN A 128 12.13 -8.53 33.78
CA ASN A 128 12.18 -7.16 34.29
C ASN A 128 13.25 -7.05 35.41
N ASP A 129 13.50 -5.82 35.89
CA ASP A 129 14.51 -5.52 36.92
C ASP A 129 14.26 -6.26 38.23
N ALA A 130 13.05 -6.69 38.53
CA ALA A 130 12.67 -7.50 39.66
C ALA A 130 12.83 -9.02 39.42
N GLY A 131 13.32 -9.43 38.25
CA GLY A 131 13.54 -10.83 37.89
C GLY A 131 12.28 -11.61 37.48
N PHE A 132 11.16 -10.94 37.26
CA PHE A 132 9.93 -11.60 36.78
C PHE A 132 9.91 -11.66 35.25
N ILE A 133 9.45 -12.80 34.73
CA ILE A 133 9.21 -12.95 33.28
C ILE A 133 7.99 -12.12 32.87
N LYS A 134 8.18 -11.25 31.88
CA LYS A 134 7.13 -10.48 31.20
C LYS A 134 7.06 -10.89 29.74
N SER A 135 5.88 -10.77 29.16
CA SER A 135 5.69 -10.96 27.73
C SER A 135 6.03 -9.66 27.01
N SER A 136 6.74 -9.75 25.89
CA SER A 136 6.88 -8.69 24.90
C SER A 136 6.05 -9.04 23.67
N ASN A 137 5.37 -8.05 23.10
CA ASN A 137 4.54 -8.23 21.90
C ASN A 137 4.83 -7.08 20.96
N HIS A 138 5.59 -7.37 19.90
CA HIS A 138 5.89 -6.40 18.87
C HIS A 138 4.98 -6.59 17.66
N TRP A 139 4.73 -5.51 16.96
CA TRP A 139 4.05 -5.53 15.67
C TRP A 139 5.08 -5.32 14.56
N PHE A 140 5.13 -6.25 13.63
CA PHE A 140 5.91 -6.18 12.40
C PHE A 140 4.97 -6.18 11.21
N ALA A 141 5.09 -5.18 10.34
CA ALA A 141 4.16 -5.02 9.22
C ALA A 141 4.85 -4.51 7.95
N GLN A 142 4.17 -4.66 6.82
CA GLN A 142 4.51 -4.07 5.52
C GLN A 142 5.98 -4.23 5.12
N PRO A 143 6.49 -5.47 5.05
CA PRO A 143 7.87 -5.71 4.68
C PRO A 143 8.16 -5.33 3.22
N ALA A 144 9.33 -4.74 2.97
CA ALA A 144 9.81 -4.41 1.63
C ALA A 144 11.28 -4.78 1.48
N TRP A 145 11.67 -5.26 0.30
CA TRP A 145 13.05 -5.67 0.00
C TRP A 145 13.90 -4.49 -0.49
N SER A 146 15.16 -4.45 -0.08
CA SER A 146 16.18 -3.63 -0.74
C SER A 146 16.43 -4.14 -2.17
N LEU A 147 16.89 -3.25 -3.05
CA LEU A 147 17.05 -3.55 -4.49
C LEU A 147 18.02 -4.70 -4.77
N ASP A 148 19.00 -4.90 -3.90
CA ASP A 148 19.99 -5.99 -3.97
C ASP A 148 19.57 -7.27 -3.23
N SER A 149 18.37 -7.27 -2.63
CA SER A 149 17.84 -8.37 -1.82
C SER A 149 18.67 -8.67 -0.55
N SER A 150 19.44 -7.71 -0.05
CA SER A 150 20.30 -7.90 1.13
C SER A 150 19.63 -7.47 2.44
N HIS A 151 18.65 -6.56 2.37
CA HIS A 151 17.94 -6.02 3.54
C HIS A 151 16.43 -6.10 3.36
N ILE A 152 15.74 -6.05 4.48
CA ILE A 152 14.28 -5.93 4.56
C ILE A 152 13.95 -4.70 5.38
N LEU A 153 13.20 -3.75 4.78
CA LEU A 153 12.46 -2.73 5.51
C LEU A 153 11.21 -3.36 6.12
N PHE A 154 10.80 -2.86 7.26
CA PHE A 154 9.53 -3.23 7.89
C PHE A 154 9.09 -2.14 8.86
N LEU A 155 7.82 -2.15 9.20
CA LEU A 155 7.27 -1.29 10.23
C LEU A 155 7.28 -2.02 11.57
N SER A 156 7.61 -1.31 12.65
CA SER A 156 7.53 -1.86 14.00
C SER A 156 7.35 -0.79 15.08
N ASP A 157 6.86 -1.22 16.23
CA ASP A 157 6.75 -0.48 17.48
C ASP A 157 7.89 -0.79 18.47
N ILE A 158 8.93 -1.50 18.03
CA ILE A 158 10.03 -2.01 18.89
C ILE A 158 10.53 -0.92 19.83
N GLU A 159 10.91 0.24 19.32
CA GLU A 159 11.52 1.30 20.12
C GLU A 159 10.55 1.87 21.15
N LYS A 160 9.28 1.98 20.79
CA LYS A 160 8.23 2.49 21.68
C LYS A 160 7.89 1.51 22.78
N GLU A 161 7.88 0.22 22.50
CA GLU A 161 7.69 -0.81 23.50
C GLU A 161 8.90 -0.92 24.43
N ASP A 162 10.11 -0.87 23.89
CA ASP A 162 11.35 -0.85 24.70
C ASP A 162 11.38 0.34 25.66
N TRP A 163 10.96 1.52 25.19
CA TRP A 163 10.84 2.71 26.03
C TRP A 163 9.80 2.52 27.15
N TYR A 164 8.63 1.95 26.82
CA TYR A 164 7.61 1.61 27.81
C TYR A 164 8.12 0.63 28.86
N ILE A 165 8.82 -0.41 28.42
CA ILE A 165 9.43 -1.41 29.32
C ILE A 165 10.44 -0.74 30.26
N ALA A 166 11.30 0.12 29.74
CA ALA A 166 12.36 0.79 30.51
C ALA A 166 11.83 1.83 31.50
N THR A 167 10.77 2.56 31.14
CA THR A 167 10.27 3.68 31.95
C THR A 167 9.07 3.34 32.82
N GLY A 168 8.33 2.26 32.50
CA GLY A 168 7.05 1.92 33.13
C GLY A 168 5.91 2.90 32.82
N ILE A 169 6.13 3.87 31.94
CA ILE A 169 5.12 4.81 31.50
C ILE A 169 4.28 4.15 30.40
N ASN A 170 3.00 4.00 30.65
CA ASN A 170 2.07 3.42 29.67
C ASN A 170 1.97 4.32 28.43
N ALA A 171 2.64 3.91 27.35
CA ALA A 171 2.51 4.55 26.05
C ALA A 171 1.31 3.91 25.35
N PRO A 172 0.16 4.61 25.25
CA PRO A 172 -1.10 3.99 24.84
C PRO A 172 -1.18 3.69 23.34
N LEU A 173 -0.23 4.11 22.52
CA LEU A 173 -0.34 4.08 21.07
C LEU A 173 0.89 3.46 20.41
N LEU A 174 0.63 2.40 19.66
CA LEU A 174 1.61 1.65 18.87
C LEU A 174 1.81 2.35 17.52
N ASP A 175 2.47 3.51 17.54
CA ASP A 175 2.88 4.15 16.30
C ASP A 175 4.05 3.43 15.71
N LEU A 176 3.84 2.85 14.54
CA LEU A 176 4.87 2.09 13.84
C LEU A 176 5.86 3.02 13.17
N GLN A 177 7.13 2.63 13.17
CA GLN A 177 8.25 3.32 12.54
C GLN A 177 8.90 2.41 11.51
N VAL A 178 9.69 2.98 10.61
CA VAL A 178 10.43 2.20 9.60
C VAL A 178 11.75 1.73 10.17
N PHE A 179 11.97 0.42 10.13
CA PHE A 179 13.22 -0.25 10.48
C PHE A 179 13.78 -1.05 9.31
N SER A 180 15.05 -1.40 9.39
CA SER A 180 15.72 -2.31 8.47
C SER A 180 16.53 -3.37 9.20
N ILE A 181 16.59 -4.58 8.62
CA ILE A 181 17.49 -5.64 9.04
C ILE A 181 18.22 -6.26 7.85
N PRO A 182 19.46 -6.75 8.03
CA PRO A 182 20.11 -7.60 7.04
C PRO A 182 19.38 -8.94 6.91
N PHE A 183 19.03 -9.33 5.68
CA PHE A 183 18.33 -10.60 5.43
C PHE A 183 19.15 -11.83 5.86
N ASN A 184 20.46 -11.78 5.69
CA ASN A 184 21.37 -12.88 6.06
C ASN A 184 21.76 -12.91 7.54
N ASN A 185 21.38 -11.90 8.33
CA ASN A 185 21.61 -11.83 9.77
C ASN A 185 20.38 -11.23 10.49
N PRO A 186 19.27 -11.96 10.58
CA PRO A 186 18.04 -11.47 11.20
C PRO A 186 18.14 -11.29 12.71
N SER A 187 19.22 -11.76 13.33
CA SER A 187 19.52 -11.52 14.76
C SER A 187 20.25 -10.20 15.01
N ALA A 188 20.61 -9.47 13.96
CA ALA A 188 21.15 -8.12 14.12
C ALA A 188 20.12 -7.20 14.77
N LYS A 189 20.59 -6.22 15.54
CA LYS A 189 19.71 -5.16 16.03
C LYS A 189 19.09 -4.43 14.80
N PRO A 190 17.76 -4.27 14.77
CA PRO A 190 17.14 -3.48 13.73
C PRO A 190 17.69 -2.05 13.71
N GLN A 191 17.96 -1.55 12.52
CA GLN A 191 18.38 -0.18 12.31
C GLN A 191 17.11 0.68 12.16
N ASP A 192 17.02 1.74 12.93
CA ASP A 192 16.01 2.77 12.78
C ASP A 192 16.26 3.54 11.47
N ILE A 193 15.22 3.68 10.66
CA ILE A 193 15.29 4.37 9.37
C ILE A 193 14.47 5.65 9.44
N ALA A 194 13.16 5.56 9.68
CA ALA A 194 12.27 6.69 9.79
C ALA A 194 11.51 6.63 11.11
N TYR A 195 11.44 7.74 11.77
CA TYR A 195 10.83 7.87 13.09
C TYR A 195 9.43 8.50 13.01
N ALA A 196 8.53 8.01 13.84
CA ALA A 196 7.23 8.62 14.05
C ALA A 196 7.04 9.00 15.52
N SER A 197 6.51 10.19 15.79
CA SER A 197 6.22 10.65 17.15
C SER A 197 5.14 9.81 17.82
N PHE A 198 5.16 9.75 19.15
CA PHE A 198 4.13 9.04 19.92
C PHE A 198 2.75 9.69 19.74
N GLY A 199 1.76 8.92 19.35
CA GLY A 199 0.39 9.35 19.21
C GLY A 199 0.01 10.01 17.89
N ASP A 200 0.94 10.16 16.96
CA ASP A 200 0.70 10.82 15.68
C ASP A 200 0.08 9.89 14.61
N GLY A 201 0.25 8.57 14.75
CA GLY A 201 -0.31 7.56 13.84
C GLY A 201 0.75 6.75 13.10
N GLY A 202 2.01 7.14 13.17
CA GLY A 202 3.15 6.37 12.70
C GLY A 202 3.39 6.44 11.20
N ASP A 203 4.31 5.61 10.72
CA ASP A 203 4.66 5.45 9.32
C ASP A 203 3.93 4.26 8.70
N ARG A 204 3.77 4.31 7.36
CA ARG A 204 3.14 3.24 6.55
C ARG A 204 3.78 3.15 5.18
N ASP A 205 3.61 2.01 4.54
CA ASP A 205 3.87 1.77 3.12
C ASP A 205 5.32 2.05 2.67
N PRO A 206 6.36 1.61 3.43
CA PRO A 206 7.74 1.89 3.06
C PRO A 206 8.17 1.08 1.83
N SER A 207 8.90 1.71 0.90
CA SER A 207 9.48 1.01 -0.24
C SER A 207 10.75 1.68 -0.74
N TYR A 208 11.70 0.88 -1.31
CA TYR A 208 12.90 1.39 -1.95
C TYR A 208 12.62 1.91 -3.36
N ARG A 209 13.32 2.98 -3.73
CA ARG A 209 13.26 3.58 -5.07
C ARG A 209 14.08 2.75 -6.06
N PRO A 210 13.48 2.23 -7.15
CA PRO A 210 14.22 1.56 -8.23
C PRO A 210 15.35 2.46 -8.78
N GLY A 211 16.56 1.88 -8.95
CA GLY A 211 17.74 2.59 -9.40
C GLY A 211 18.46 3.47 -8.35
N HIS A 212 17.90 3.66 -7.17
CA HIS A 212 18.43 4.47 -6.08
C HIS A 212 18.50 3.63 -4.80
N PRO A 213 19.60 2.94 -4.51
CA PRO A 213 19.65 1.85 -3.54
C PRO A 213 19.40 2.27 -2.09
N THR A 214 19.51 3.55 -1.77
CA THR A 214 19.31 4.08 -0.42
C THR A 214 18.08 4.96 -0.27
N GLU A 215 17.45 5.38 -1.39
CA GLU A 215 16.23 6.19 -1.29
C GLU A 215 15.00 5.32 -1.01
N ILE A 216 14.20 5.76 -0.05
CA ILE A 216 12.92 5.15 0.31
C ILE A 216 11.80 6.20 0.26
N VAL A 217 10.59 5.71 0.04
CA VAL A 217 9.35 6.49 0.20
C VAL A 217 8.50 5.82 1.26
N TYR A 218 7.74 6.61 2.02
CA TYR A 218 6.76 6.12 2.99
C TYR A 218 5.65 7.16 3.22
N THR A 219 4.55 6.73 3.82
CA THR A 219 3.48 7.60 4.32
C THR A 219 3.80 7.96 5.76
N HIS A 220 3.84 9.25 6.07
CA HIS A 220 4.04 9.77 7.43
C HIS A 220 2.78 10.42 7.97
N TYR A 221 2.40 10.05 9.19
CA TYR A 221 1.29 10.62 9.93
C TYR A 221 1.83 11.52 11.05
N ALA A 222 1.31 12.73 11.12
CA ALA A 222 1.63 13.68 12.17
C ALA A 222 0.39 14.50 12.54
N TYR A 223 0.46 15.24 13.62
CA TYR A 223 -0.51 16.30 13.89
C TYR A 223 0.07 17.66 13.51
N ASP A 224 -0.80 18.57 13.13
CA ASP A 224 -0.40 19.94 12.83
C ASP A 224 0.32 20.59 14.02
N THR A 225 1.42 21.28 13.75
CA THR A 225 2.28 21.86 14.81
C THR A 225 1.64 23.01 15.56
N ALA A 226 0.62 23.65 14.97
CA ALA A 226 -0.01 24.85 15.55
C ALA A 226 -1.08 24.50 16.59
N THR A 227 -1.92 23.51 16.34
CA THR A 227 -3.08 23.21 17.18
C THR A 227 -3.09 21.79 17.74
N HIS A 228 -2.31 20.86 17.17
CA HIS A 228 -2.32 19.43 17.45
C HIS A 228 -3.72 18.79 17.36
N THR A 229 -4.59 19.35 16.50
CA THR A 229 -5.97 18.87 16.34
C THR A 229 -6.26 18.27 14.98
N GLN A 230 -5.51 18.67 13.96
CA GLN A 230 -5.67 18.18 12.61
C GLN A 230 -4.55 17.19 12.26
N GLN A 231 -4.92 15.97 11.91
CA GLN A 231 -3.96 15.00 11.40
C GLN A 231 -3.48 15.39 9.99
N VAL A 232 -2.18 15.44 9.83
CA VAL A 232 -1.46 15.66 8.56
C VAL A 232 -0.96 14.33 8.06
N ILE A 233 -1.25 13.99 6.79
CA ILE A 233 -0.82 12.74 6.17
C ILE A 233 -0.06 13.09 4.89
N GLN A 234 1.24 12.85 4.90
CA GLN A 234 2.12 13.22 3.79
C GLN A 234 2.96 12.03 3.34
N ILE A 235 3.41 12.12 2.10
CA ILE A 235 4.42 11.21 1.57
C ILE A 235 5.78 11.83 1.81
N PHE A 236 6.69 11.04 2.37
CA PHE A 236 8.07 11.41 2.67
C PHE A 236 9.04 10.65 1.77
N LEU A 237 10.14 11.28 1.45
CA LEU A 237 11.29 10.69 0.78
C LEU A 237 12.51 10.81 1.70
N GLU A 238 13.34 9.77 1.77
CA GLU A 238 14.46 9.71 2.70
C GLU A 238 15.62 8.89 2.16
N ASP A 239 16.84 9.17 2.63
CA ASP A 239 17.98 8.27 2.50
C ASP A 239 17.98 7.29 3.68
N ALA A 240 17.72 6.03 3.44
CA ALA A 240 17.68 4.97 4.45
C ALA A 240 18.99 4.83 5.26
N ASN A 241 20.08 5.41 4.82
CA ASN A 241 21.35 5.43 5.54
C ASN A 241 21.61 6.74 6.29
N ALA A 242 20.69 7.72 6.23
CA ALA A 242 20.92 9.06 6.77
C ALA A 242 21.27 9.03 8.25
N ILE A 243 20.51 8.33 9.07
CA ILE A 243 20.74 8.19 10.51
C ILE A 243 22.07 7.47 10.79
N ALA A 244 22.33 6.37 10.09
CA ALA A 244 23.56 5.58 10.28
C ALA A 244 24.82 6.33 9.84
N ASN A 245 24.74 7.11 8.75
CA ASN A 245 25.85 7.88 8.21
C ASN A 245 26.14 9.15 9.02
N HIS A 246 25.16 9.66 9.75
CA HIS A 246 25.26 10.92 10.51
C HIS A 246 24.82 10.72 11.98
N PRO A 247 25.48 9.83 12.75
CA PRO A 247 25.06 9.53 14.11
C PRO A 247 25.15 10.80 15.00
N GLY A 248 24.07 11.10 15.71
CA GLY A 248 23.96 12.27 16.57
C GLY A 248 23.62 13.58 15.87
N VAL A 249 23.42 13.58 14.54
CA VAL A 249 22.91 14.74 13.80
C VAL A 249 21.40 14.76 13.74
N PHE A 250 20.80 13.61 13.44
CA PHE A 250 19.35 13.48 13.42
C PHE A 250 18.82 13.09 14.82
N HIS A 251 17.78 13.78 15.22
CA HIS A 251 17.06 13.51 16.46
C HIS A 251 15.61 13.20 16.07
N PRO A 252 15.26 11.94 15.91
CA PRO A 252 13.95 11.52 15.43
C PRO A 252 12.82 12.18 16.21
N GLY A 253 11.79 12.63 15.50
CA GLY A 253 10.64 13.31 16.06
C GLY A 253 10.85 14.77 16.47
N LEU A 254 12.03 15.34 16.22
CA LEU A 254 12.26 16.78 16.42
C LEU A 254 12.24 17.51 15.07
N PRO A 255 11.34 18.51 14.89
CA PRO A 255 11.29 19.30 13.67
C PRO A 255 12.67 19.86 13.25
N GLY A 256 13.06 19.69 12.00
CA GLY A 256 14.35 20.12 11.47
C GLY A 256 15.53 19.18 11.76
N TYR A 257 15.27 18.04 12.40
CA TYR A 257 16.28 17.00 12.71
C TYR A 257 15.90 15.62 12.19
N ASP A 258 14.76 15.51 11.52
CA ASP A 258 14.33 14.29 10.87
C ASP A 258 15.00 14.18 9.48
N PRO A 259 15.55 13.04 9.07
CA PRO A 259 16.14 12.88 7.74
C PRO A 259 15.11 12.80 6.61
N GLY A 260 13.85 12.51 6.93
CA GLY A 260 12.77 12.45 5.96
C GLY A 260 12.33 13.83 5.49
N ILE A 261 12.05 13.96 4.18
CA ILE A 261 11.53 15.19 3.59
C ILE A 261 10.14 14.98 3.02
N ALA A 262 9.18 15.83 3.43
CA ALA A 262 7.83 15.80 2.87
C ALA A 262 7.84 16.23 1.39
N ILE A 263 7.26 15.39 0.54
CA ILE A 263 7.16 15.65 -0.91
C ILE A 263 5.73 15.95 -1.37
N THR A 264 4.78 16.01 -0.44
CA THR A 264 3.38 16.37 -0.69
C THR A 264 2.91 17.49 0.24
N ASP A 265 1.90 18.26 -0.19
CA ASP A 265 1.38 19.39 0.59
C ASP A 265 0.68 18.90 1.87
N PRO A 266 0.96 19.49 3.06
CA PRO A 266 0.33 19.10 4.32
C PRO A 266 -1.18 19.38 4.40
N LYS A 267 -1.73 20.18 3.48
CA LYS A 267 -3.17 20.45 3.39
C LYS A 267 -3.96 19.31 2.78
N ASP A 268 -3.29 18.45 2.02
CA ASP A 268 -3.87 17.29 1.37
C ASP A 268 -3.49 16.02 2.15
N GLN A 269 -4.40 15.04 2.21
CA GLN A 269 -4.10 13.76 2.84
C GLN A 269 -3.63 12.79 1.76
N ASN A 270 -2.30 12.58 1.67
CA ASN A 270 -1.67 11.73 0.66
C ASN A 270 -1.01 10.52 1.32
N LEU A 271 -1.27 9.33 0.79
CA LEU A 271 -0.89 8.06 1.41
C LEU A 271 -0.62 6.97 0.36
N GLN A 272 -0.05 5.86 0.80
CA GLN A 272 0.17 4.63 0.01
C GLN A 272 0.97 4.89 -1.28
N PRO A 273 2.19 5.43 -1.17
CA PRO A 273 3.04 5.65 -2.33
C PRO A 273 3.62 4.34 -2.87
N ALA A 274 3.76 4.24 -4.19
CA ALA A 274 4.53 3.19 -4.83
C ALA A 274 5.32 3.75 -6.01
N PHE A 275 6.62 3.47 -6.07
CA PHE A 275 7.47 3.90 -7.18
C PHE A 275 7.11 3.20 -8.49
N SER A 276 7.22 3.95 -9.61
CA SER A 276 7.26 3.35 -10.94
C SER A 276 8.50 2.47 -11.11
N PRO A 277 8.48 1.49 -12.02
CA PRO A 277 9.60 0.54 -12.20
C PRO A 277 10.93 1.18 -12.59
N ASP A 278 10.89 2.36 -13.19
CA ASP A 278 12.06 3.17 -13.55
C ASP A 278 12.52 4.16 -12.45
N GLY A 279 11.77 4.21 -11.33
CA GLY A 279 12.07 5.09 -10.19
C GLY A 279 11.79 6.58 -10.44
N ASN A 280 11.16 6.96 -11.56
CA ASN A 280 10.99 8.36 -11.94
C ASN A 280 9.64 8.97 -11.52
N ALA A 281 8.68 8.12 -11.12
CA ALA A 281 7.35 8.55 -10.68
C ALA A 281 6.90 7.79 -9.43
N ILE A 282 5.95 8.39 -8.72
CA ILE A 282 5.24 7.78 -7.60
C ILE A 282 3.75 7.81 -7.91
N VAL A 283 3.11 6.63 -7.89
CA VAL A 283 1.65 6.55 -7.78
C VAL A 283 1.28 6.61 -6.31
N TYR A 284 0.21 7.32 -5.99
CA TYR A 284 -0.25 7.45 -4.61
C TYR A 284 -1.75 7.70 -4.54
N VAL A 285 -2.30 7.52 -3.36
CA VAL A 285 -3.70 7.78 -3.06
C VAL A 285 -3.83 9.12 -2.36
N ARG A 286 -4.84 9.93 -2.75
CA ARG A 286 -5.23 11.15 -2.06
C ARG A 286 -6.66 11.04 -1.58
N ARG A 287 -6.90 11.42 -0.33
CA ARG A 287 -8.27 11.63 0.13
C ARG A 287 -8.80 12.96 -0.41
N GLU A 288 -9.77 12.90 -1.30
CA GLU A 288 -10.38 14.07 -1.95
C GLU A 288 -11.55 14.63 -1.14
N SER A 289 -12.23 13.74 -0.41
CA SER A 289 -13.32 14.08 0.50
C SER A 289 -13.49 12.98 1.56
N PRO A 290 -14.37 13.13 2.55
CA PRO A 290 -14.63 12.06 3.54
C PRO A 290 -15.07 10.73 2.94
N SER A 291 -15.64 10.73 1.72
CA SER A 291 -16.17 9.55 1.05
C SER A 291 -15.53 9.26 -0.32
N GLN A 292 -14.44 9.94 -0.67
CA GLN A 292 -13.83 9.80 -1.98
C GLN A 292 -12.30 9.80 -1.89
N MET A 293 -11.70 8.83 -2.56
CA MET A 293 -10.26 8.67 -2.73
C MET A 293 -9.91 8.79 -4.21
N GLY A 294 -8.79 9.44 -4.52
CA GLY A 294 -8.28 9.55 -5.88
C GLY A 294 -6.94 8.87 -6.05
N LEU A 295 -6.68 8.35 -7.24
CA LEU A 295 -5.38 7.81 -7.66
C LEU A 295 -4.64 8.87 -8.45
N TYR A 296 -3.42 9.18 -8.01
CA TYR A 296 -2.57 10.22 -8.58
C TYR A 296 -1.18 9.69 -8.93
N VAL A 297 -0.53 10.33 -9.88
CA VAL A 297 0.89 10.07 -10.20
C VAL A 297 1.64 11.39 -10.22
N MET A 298 2.79 11.46 -9.55
CA MET A 298 3.69 12.61 -9.57
C MET A 298 5.11 12.18 -9.95
N PRO A 299 5.94 13.08 -10.53
CA PRO A 299 7.37 12.84 -10.66
C PRO A 299 8.05 12.76 -9.29
N VAL A 300 9.13 12.01 -9.18
CA VAL A 300 9.97 11.99 -7.98
C VAL A 300 10.84 13.26 -7.95
N PRO A 301 10.92 14.00 -6.82
CA PRO A 301 11.90 15.06 -6.67
C PRO A 301 13.33 14.51 -6.60
N GLU A 302 14.26 15.12 -7.32
CA GLU A 302 15.64 14.65 -7.40
C GLU A 302 16.56 15.41 -6.42
N GLY A 303 17.45 14.65 -5.76
CA GLY A 303 18.53 15.20 -4.93
C GLY A 303 18.09 15.83 -3.61
N VAL A 304 16.83 15.70 -3.22
CA VAL A 304 16.29 16.33 -2.02
C VAL A 304 16.66 15.60 -0.72
N THR A 305 17.02 14.32 -0.80
CA THR A 305 17.44 13.51 0.36
C THR A 305 18.87 13.80 0.82
N VAL A 306 19.66 14.55 0.05
CA VAL A 306 21.07 14.86 0.38
C VAL A 306 21.17 15.89 1.50
N ASN A 307 20.27 16.87 1.54
CA ASN A 307 20.23 17.91 2.57
C ASN A 307 18.78 18.29 2.91
N PRO A 308 18.04 17.38 3.57
CA PRO A 308 16.60 17.51 3.76
C PRO A 308 16.20 18.73 4.62
N ASN A 309 17.07 19.19 5.51
CA ASN A 309 16.78 20.29 6.45
C ASN A 309 17.11 21.69 5.88
N ASP A 310 17.53 21.81 4.61
CA ASP A 310 17.67 23.11 3.95
C ASP A 310 16.29 23.60 3.47
N PRO A 311 15.82 24.80 3.88
CA PRO A 311 14.53 25.35 3.44
C PRO A 311 14.37 25.45 1.91
N LYS A 312 15.46 25.55 1.15
CA LYS A 312 15.41 25.50 -0.32
C LYS A 312 15.09 24.09 -0.81
N THR A 313 15.65 23.08 -0.15
CA THR A 313 15.37 21.68 -0.47
C THR A 313 13.91 21.34 -0.20
N GLU A 314 13.33 21.78 0.92
CA GLU A 314 11.91 21.63 1.21
C GLU A 314 11.01 22.23 0.12
N GLN A 315 11.33 23.44 -0.33
CA GLN A 315 10.60 24.07 -1.44
C GLN A 315 10.73 23.28 -2.75
N GLN A 316 11.92 22.76 -3.05
CA GLN A 316 12.19 21.96 -4.25
C GLN A 316 11.45 20.61 -4.19
N ALA A 317 11.38 19.98 -3.02
CA ALA A 317 10.70 18.72 -2.81
C ALA A 317 9.20 18.75 -3.15
N LEU A 318 8.55 19.91 -2.94
CA LEU A 318 7.13 20.09 -3.24
C LEU A 318 6.83 20.50 -4.70
N LEU A 319 7.84 20.81 -5.52
CA LEU A 319 7.59 21.23 -6.90
C LEU A 319 7.00 20.13 -7.79
N PRO A 320 7.46 18.85 -7.72
CA PRO A 320 6.88 17.77 -8.49
C PRO A 320 5.42 17.48 -8.12
N TYR A 321 5.06 17.65 -6.86
CA TYR A 321 3.69 17.47 -6.38
C TYR A 321 2.67 18.36 -7.11
N LYS A 322 3.05 19.61 -7.43
CA LYS A 322 2.22 20.54 -8.21
C LYS A 322 1.95 20.08 -9.65
N LYS A 323 2.70 19.10 -10.13
CA LYS A 323 2.55 18.48 -11.45
C LYS A 323 1.88 17.11 -11.39
N SER A 324 1.25 16.77 -10.25
CA SER A 324 0.55 15.49 -10.09
C SER A 324 -0.54 15.34 -11.14
N SER A 325 -0.60 14.17 -11.72
CA SER A 325 -1.65 13.76 -12.67
C SER A 325 -2.73 13.00 -11.93
N HIS A 326 -3.96 13.49 -11.95
CA HIS A 326 -5.13 12.75 -11.47
C HIS A 326 -5.50 11.69 -12.51
N LEU A 327 -5.65 10.44 -12.10
CA LEU A 327 -6.02 9.34 -12.99
C LEU A 327 -7.50 8.98 -12.87
N LEU A 328 -7.98 8.76 -11.65
CA LEU A 328 -9.35 8.37 -11.37
C LEU A 328 -9.72 8.66 -9.91
N SER A 329 -11.01 8.67 -9.62
CA SER A 329 -11.54 8.75 -8.25
C SER A 329 -12.58 7.65 -8.02
N GLY A 330 -12.72 7.23 -6.76
CA GLY A 330 -13.70 6.26 -6.32
C GLY A 330 -14.04 6.39 -4.84
N GLN A 331 -15.07 5.72 -4.40
CA GLN A 331 -15.46 5.71 -2.98
C GLN A 331 -14.34 5.13 -2.11
N TYR A 332 -13.65 4.14 -2.62
CA TYR A 332 -12.46 3.55 -2.01
C TYR A 332 -11.48 3.18 -3.12
N VAL A 333 -10.30 3.75 -3.07
CA VAL A 333 -9.16 3.43 -3.94
C VAL A 333 -7.94 3.33 -3.04
N SER A 334 -7.20 2.23 -3.10
CA SER A 334 -6.10 1.99 -2.19
C SER A 334 -5.03 1.06 -2.76
N GLN A 335 -3.88 1.06 -2.12
CA GLN A 335 -2.78 0.10 -2.29
C GLN A 335 -2.36 -0.10 -3.76
N PRO A 336 -1.99 0.99 -4.46
CA PRO A 336 -1.59 0.90 -5.86
C PRO A 336 -0.23 0.22 -6.00
N THR A 337 -0.08 -0.56 -7.07
CA THR A 337 1.19 -1.16 -7.48
C THR A 337 1.35 -1.11 -8.99
N TRP A 338 2.58 -0.89 -9.48
CA TRP A 338 2.87 -0.78 -10.90
C TRP A 338 3.14 -2.12 -11.55
N SER A 339 2.72 -2.26 -12.83
CA SER A 339 3.28 -3.27 -13.71
C SER A 339 4.75 -2.98 -14.00
N ARG A 340 5.55 -4.01 -14.25
CA ARG A 340 6.98 -3.84 -14.51
C ARG A 340 7.32 -3.00 -15.75
N ASP A 341 6.43 -2.94 -16.72
CA ASP A 341 6.60 -2.10 -17.92
C ASP A 341 6.11 -0.65 -17.73
N GLY A 342 5.61 -0.30 -16.53
CA GLY A 342 5.11 1.02 -16.20
C GLY A 342 3.84 1.46 -16.94
N LYS A 343 3.14 0.52 -17.58
CA LYS A 343 1.96 0.83 -18.40
C LYS A 343 0.62 0.54 -17.72
N GLN A 344 0.66 -0.16 -16.59
CA GLN A 344 -0.54 -0.48 -15.83
C GLN A 344 -0.29 -0.22 -14.33
N ILE A 345 -1.37 0.07 -13.63
CA ILE A 345 -1.43 0.16 -12.18
C ILE A 345 -2.53 -0.78 -11.71
N ALA A 346 -2.19 -1.72 -10.83
CA ALA A 346 -3.19 -2.47 -10.09
C ALA A 346 -3.47 -1.74 -8.77
N TYR A 347 -4.73 -1.74 -8.34
CA TYR A 347 -5.16 -1.10 -7.10
C TYR A 347 -6.37 -1.84 -6.53
N ILE A 348 -6.63 -1.67 -5.25
CA ILE A 348 -7.83 -2.20 -4.61
C ILE A 348 -8.92 -1.14 -4.65
N SER A 349 -10.13 -1.55 -5.03
CA SER A 349 -11.31 -0.71 -4.96
C SER A 349 -12.47 -1.45 -4.32
N TYR A 350 -13.31 -0.69 -3.61
CA TYR A 350 -14.54 -1.21 -3.00
C TYR A 350 -15.72 -0.96 -3.93
N SER A 351 -16.35 -2.03 -4.35
CA SER A 351 -17.55 -2.00 -5.19
C SER A 351 -18.41 -3.21 -4.89
N ASN A 352 -19.73 -3.10 -5.03
CA ASN A 352 -20.67 -4.19 -4.80
C ASN A 352 -20.53 -4.87 -3.41
N ASN A 353 -20.15 -4.09 -2.38
CA ASN A 353 -19.90 -4.54 -1.01
C ASN A 353 -18.67 -5.45 -0.85
N GLU A 354 -17.73 -5.42 -1.78
CA GLU A 354 -16.52 -6.24 -1.79
C GLU A 354 -15.30 -5.41 -2.15
N PHE A 355 -14.13 -5.81 -1.67
CA PHE A 355 -12.85 -5.29 -2.12
C PHE A 355 -12.31 -6.18 -3.23
N ASP A 356 -11.95 -5.57 -4.34
CA ASP A 356 -11.42 -6.28 -5.49
C ASP A 356 -10.22 -5.57 -6.11
N LEU A 357 -9.39 -6.34 -6.80
CA LEU A 357 -8.31 -5.80 -7.63
C LEU A 357 -8.87 -5.23 -8.93
N TRP A 358 -8.38 -4.06 -9.26
CA TRP A 358 -8.67 -3.35 -10.50
C TRP A 358 -7.38 -3.02 -11.24
N LEU A 359 -7.45 -2.90 -12.55
CA LEU A 359 -6.34 -2.54 -13.42
C LEU A 359 -6.67 -1.22 -14.15
N ALA A 360 -5.77 -0.26 -14.05
CA ALA A 360 -5.78 0.98 -14.81
C ALA A 360 -4.64 0.95 -15.84
N ASN A 361 -4.94 1.07 -17.12
CA ASN A 361 -3.94 1.33 -18.15
C ASN A 361 -3.54 2.79 -18.13
N VAL A 362 -2.24 3.08 -18.15
CA VAL A 362 -1.71 4.44 -18.08
C VAL A 362 -0.66 4.71 -19.15
N ALA A 363 -0.57 5.96 -19.58
CA ALA A 363 0.47 6.40 -20.49
C ALA A 363 1.14 7.68 -19.98
N PHE A 364 2.46 7.73 -20.12
CA PHE A 364 3.25 8.92 -19.86
C PHE A 364 3.39 9.75 -21.13
N ASN A 365 3.10 11.04 -21.04
CA ASN A 365 3.33 12.00 -22.09
C ASN A 365 4.64 12.79 -21.80
N ALA A 366 5.70 12.46 -22.52
CA ALA A 366 7.01 13.10 -22.32
C ALA A 366 7.03 14.61 -22.64
N LYS A 367 6.09 15.12 -23.46
CA LYS A 367 6.01 16.55 -23.80
C LYS A 367 5.46 17.39 -22.64
N THR A 368 4.50 16.83 -21.90
CA THR A 368 3.85 17.53 -20.77
C THR A 368 4.41 17.09 -19.42
N GLY A 369 5.10 15.94 -19.36
CA GLY A 369 5.56 15.33 -18.11
C GLY A 369 4.43 14.76 -17.26
N THR A 370 3.28 14.41 -17.88
CA THR A 370 2.07 13.97 -17.19
C THR A 370 1.69 12.55 -17.56
N TYR A 371 0.99 11.89 -16.64
CA TYR A 371 0.34 10.59 -16.86
C TYR A 371 -1.13 10.79 -17.20
N SER A 372 -1.69 9.88 -17.96
CA SER A 372 -3.12 9.84 -18.27
C SER A 372 -3.64 8.40 -18.27
N LEU A 373 -4.89 8.26 -17.86
CA LEU A 373 -5.63 7.00 -17.95
C LEU A 373 -5.89 6.66 -19.43
N GLN A 374 -5.72 5.40 -19.80
CA GLN A 374 -5.97 4.87 -21.14
C GLN A 374 -7.18 3.93 -21.10
N GLY A 375 -8.33 4.45 -21.50
CA GLY A 375 -9.60 3.73 -21.38
C GLY A 375 -10.13 3.67 -19.95
N ASN A 376 -11.15 2.86 -19.72
CA ASN A 376 -11.72 2.65 -18.38
C ASN A 376 -10.91 1.62 -17.61
N PRO A 377 -10.78 1.74 -16.28
CA PRO A 377 -10.27 0.69 -15.45
C PRO A 377 -11.07 -0.61 -15.59
N VAL A 378 -10.40 -1.73 -15.47
CA VAL A 378 -11.00 -3.07 -15.58
C VAL A 378 -10.90 -3.79 -14.25
N GLN A 379 -12.01 -4.35 -13.79
CA GLN A 379 -12.03 -5.19 -12.59
C GLN A 379 -11.33 -6.52 -12.88
N LEU A 380 -10.26 -6.82 -12.13
CA LEU A 380 -9.48 -8.05 -12.30
C LEU A 380 -10.06 -9.21 -11.51
N THR A 381 -10.50 -8.96 -10.27
CA THR A 381 -11.13 -9.96 -9.40
C THR A 381 -12.58 -9.60 -9.14
N THR A 382 -13.40 -10.58 -8.81
CA THR A 382 -14.75 -10.43 -8.26
C THR A 382 -14.96 -11.44 -7.15
N GLY A 383 -15.82 -11.14 -6.18
CA GLY A 383 -16.15 -12.04 -5.07
C GLY A 383 -15.38 -11.77 -3.79
N GLY A 384 -14.56 -10.73 -3.78
CA GLY A 384 -13.90 -10.20 -2.59
C GLY A 384 -12.52 -10.80 -2.31
N ILE A 385 -11.54 -9.91 -2.15
CA ILE A 385 -10.19 -10.16 -1.64
C ILE A 385 -9.97 -9.39 -0.34
N ASP A 386 -8.83 -9.58 0.31
CA ASP A 386 -8.52 -8.82 1.53
C ASP A 386 -8.13 -7.37 1.18
N GLY A 387 -8.98 -6.42 1.55
CA GLY A 387 -8.79 -4.99 1.28
C GLY A 387 -7.69 -4.31 2.12
N ASN A 388 -7.14 -5.01 3.11
CA ASN A 388 -6.14 -4.52 4.06
C ASN A 388 -4.76 -5.17 3.90
N SER A 389 -4.49 -5.76 2.74
CA SER A 389 -3.20 -6.37 2.38
C SER A 389 -2.74 -5.83 1.03
N HIS A 390 -1.52 -5.31 0.94
CA HIS A 390 -0.98 -4.77 -0.29
C HIS A 390 -0.80 -5.87 -1.35
N PRO A 391 -1.28 -5.67 -2.57
CA PRO A 391 -0.92 -6.55 -3.68
C PRO A 391 0.51 -6.26 -4.12
N PHE A 392 1.22 -7.27 -4.60
CA PHE A 392 2.57 -7.13 -5.13
C PHE A 392 2.66 -7.65 -6.56
N TRP A 393 3.18 -6.83 -7.47
CA TRP A 393 3.28 -7.16 -8.90
C TRP A 393 4.73 -7.38 -9.32
N THR A 394 5.03 -8.55 -9.86
CA THR A 394 6.35 -8.89 -10.40
C THR A 394 6.30 -9.17 -11.91
N SER A 395 7.46 -9.32 -12.51
CA SER A 395 7.62 -9.76 -13.91
C SER A 395 7.27 -11.22 -14.11
#